data_879b1f96e8e8d544eea19121015823e5
#
_entry.id   879b1f96e8e8d544eea19121015823e5
#
_cell.length_a   1.000
_cell.length_b   1.000
_cell.length_c   1.000
_cell.angle_alpha   90.00
_cell.angle_beta   90.00
_cell.angle_gamma   90.00
#
_symmetry.space_group_name_H-M   'P 1'
#
loop_
_entity.id
_entity.type
_entity.pdbx_description
1 polymer ?
#
loop_
_entity_poly.entity_id
_entity_poly.type
_entity_poly.pdbx_seq_one_letter_code
_entity_poly.pdbx_strand_id
1 'polypeptide(L)'
;PLSNDKKYLHVAFGKNDNGDYLFNKINKYLELDSYSSQDFTPLYSKTDYDAIIISYHSSSSSPYASNIIPPEIVANINKISRNNNIVLNLFLNPYSLNSFNSIDDFESIVIGYQNNIISQEITADLLFGIRSFKGKIPVSNNFFSVNHGLSLLRKNIIGYSRPSYEGFDSNILAYLDSIAKNAIDSMMTPGIQMLVSRKGKIVYNKSFGYHTYENITKLENNHIFDLSSITKILATMPLVLQEHEKGKLSLETKLSELFTKAKLNDKGDISLKEMLSHYARLRPWIPFYEETLNKKDKPRSRFYKSNSRSSFSTPVTDNMFLKTNY
;
A
#
# COMPACT_ATOMS: atom_id res chain seq x y z
N PRO A 1 -15.65 -4.98 -5.78
CA PRO A 1 -14.39 -4.23 -5.80
C PRO A 1 -13.23 -5.10 -6.24
N LEU A 2 -12.25 -4.50 -6.95
CA LEU A 2 -11.01 -5.17 -7.32
C LEU A 2 -10.21 -5.59 -6.07
N SER A 3 -9.33 -6.57 -6.22
CA SER A 3 -8.58 -7.20 -5.14
C SER A 3 -7.11 -7.38 -5.54
N ASN A 4 -6.17 -7.24 -4.59
CA ASN A 4 -4.72 -7.27 -4.87
C ASN A 4 -4.16 -8.67 -5.14
N ASP A 5 -4.94 -9.71 -4.87
CA ASP A 5 -4.60 -11.11 -5.09
C ASP A 5 -4.99 -11.61 -6.49
N LYS A 6 -5.48 -10.71 -7.35
CA LYS A 6 -5.96 -10.99 -8.71
C LYS A 6 -5.16 -10.22 -9.75
N LYS A 7 -5.07 -10.80 -10.94
CA LYS A 7 -4.35 -10.27 -12.10
C LYS A 7 -5.29 -9.58 -13.06
N TYR A 8 -4.99 -8.34 -13.43
CA TYR A 8 -5.83 -7.53 -14.30
C TYR A 8 -5.05 -6.97 -15.49
N LEU A 9 -5.76 -6.82 -16.62
CA LEU A 9 -5.29 -6.13 -17.81
C LEU A 9 -6.14 -4.88 -18.05
N HIS A 10 -5.53 -3.75 -18.35
CA HIS A 10 -6.23 -2.55 -18.79
C HIS A 10 -6.18 -2.39 -20.31
N VAL A 11 -7.34 -2.16 -20.93
CA VAL A 11 -7.50 -1.87 -22.36
C VAL A 11 -8.27 -0.57 -22.52
N ALA A 12 -7.63 0.44 -23.13
CA ALA A 12 -8.25 1.73 -23.36
C ALA A 12 -8.68 1.88 -24.82
N PHE A 13 -9.90 2.37 -25.02
CA PHE A 13 -10.48 2.74 -26.34
C PHE A 13 -10.85 4.22 -26.38
N GLY A 14 -10.93 4.76 -27.57
CA GLY A 14 -11.30 6.15 -27.81
C GLY A 14 -10.12 7.10 -27.77
N LYS A 15 -10.35 8.38 -27.55
CA LYS A 15 -9.29 9.40 -27.55
C LYS A 15 -8.54 9.42 -26.21
N ASN A 16 -7.31 8.96 -26.24
CA ASN A 16 -6.50 8.65 -25.04
C ASN A 16 -5.56 9.79 -24.63
N ASP A 17 -5.74 11.02 -25.10
CA ASP A 17 -4.89 12.17 -24.72
C ASP A 17 -4.85 12.42 -23.20
N ASN A 18 -5.80 11.81 -22.47
CA ASN A 18 -5.96 11.90 -21.02
C ASN A 18 -6.19 10.52 -20.36
N GLY A 19 -5.99 9.41 -21.08
CA GLY A 19 -6.42 8.08 -20.67
C GLY A 19 -5.64 7.44 -19.54
N ASP A 20 -4.49 7.99 -19.20
CA ASP A 20 -3.59 7.35 -18.25
C ASP A 20 -3.93 7.59 -16.78
N TYR A 21 -4.88 8.48 -16.47
CA TYR A 21 -5.22 8.78 -15.07
C TYR A 21 -5.92 7.63 -14.37
N LEU A 22 -6.82 6.91 -15.07
CA LEU A 22 -7.45 5.70 -14.55
C LEU A 22 -6.39 4.62 -14.28
N PHE A 23 -5.57 4.28 -15.30
CA PHE A 23 -4.50 3.32 -15.23
C PHE A 23 -3.51 3.65 -14.12
N ASN A 24 -2.95 4.87 -14.14
CA ASN A 24 -1.97 5.32 -13.15
C ASN A 24 -2.52 5.32 -11.72
N LYS A 25 -3.81 5.59 -11.55
CA LYS A 25 -4.44 5.55 -10.24
C LYS A 25 -4.69 4.13 -9.77
N ILE A 26 -5.16 3.22 -10.63
CA ILE A 26 -5.32 1.81 -10.31
C ILE A 26 -3.97 1.20 -9.96
N ASN A 27 -2.92 1.52 -10.72
CA ASN A 27 -1.56 0.99 -10.52
C ASN A 27 -0.90 1.45 -9.19
N LYS A 28 -1.51 2.38 -8.45
CA LYS A 28 -1.13 2.70 -7.07
C LYS A 28 -1.67 1.70 -6.05
N TYR A 29 -2.66 0.93 -6.41
CA TYR A 29 -3.34 -0.04 -5.53
C TYR A 29 -2.92 -1.48 -5.81
N LEU A 30 -2.64 -1.80 -7.07
CA LEU A 30 -2.18 -3.12 -7.51
C LEU A 30 -1.33 -2.96 -8.77
N GLU A 31 -0.53 -3.96 -9.09
CA GLU A 31 0.16 -4.05 -10.38
C GLU A 31 -0.86 -4.35 -11.47
N LEU A 32 -0.91 -3.48 -12.48
CA LEU A 32 -1.86 -3.54 -13.58
C LEU A 32 -1.11 -3.56 -14.91
N ASP A 33 -1.31 -4.61 -15.69
CA ASP A 33 -0.81 -4.67 -17.06
C ASP A 33 -1.61 -3.76 -17.98
N SER A 34 -0.98 -3.18 -19.00
CA SER A 34 -1.65 -2.36 -20.01
C SER A 34 -1.49 -2.97 -21.41
N TYR A 35 -2.57 -2.94 -22.19
CA TYR A 35 -2.56 -3.38 -23.57
C TYR A 35 -2.43 -2.20 -24.50
N SER A 36 -1.31 -2.11 -25.22
CA SER A 36 -0.96 -0.98 -26.08
C SER A 36 -1.05 -1.26 -27.58
N SER A 37 -1.29 -2.55 -27.97
CA SER A 37 -1.42 -2.91 -29.37
C SER A 37 -2.75 -2.45 -29.97
N GLN A 38 -2.75 -2.13 -31.29
CA GLN A 38 -3.95 -1.87 -32.06
C GLN A 38 -4.62 -3.17 -32.55
N ASP A 39 -3.93 -4.30 -32.50
CA ASP A 39 -4.48 -5.61 -32.79
C ASP A 39 -5.03 -6.26 -31.52
N PHE A 40 -6.34 -6.34 -31.40
CA PHE A 40 -7.04 -6.95 -30.26
C PHE A 40 -7.28 -8.45 -30.42
N THR A 41 -6.86 -9.05 -31.53
CA THR A 41 -7.07 -10.49 -31.81
C THR A 41 -6.60 -11.42 -30.68
N PRO A 42 -5.46 -11.18 -30.00
CA PRO A 42 -5.03 -12.01 -28.87
C PRO A 42 -6.02 -12.03 -27.69
N LEU A 43 -6.81 -10.97 -27.53
CA LEU A 43 -7.77 -10.84 -26.42
C LEU A 43 -9.13 -11.48 -26.74
N TYR A 44 -9.37 -11.94 -27.98
CA TYR A 44 -10.63 -12.61 -28.34
C TYR A 44 -10.73 -14.03 -27.80
N SER A 45 -9.62 -14.61 -27.37
CA SER A 45 -9.58 -15.86 -26.64
C SER A 45 -9.52 -15.63 -25.14
N LYS A 46 -9.72 -16.70 -24.34
CA LYS A 46 -9.53 -16.63 -22.89
C LYS A 46 -8.08 -16.25 -22.57
N THR A 47 -7.92 -15.26 -21.72
CA THR A 47 -6.62 -14.80 -21.21
C THR A 47 -6.35 -15.33 -19.80
N ASP A 48 -5.10 -15.19 -19.33
CA ASP A 48 -4.70 -15.57 -17.95
C ASP A 48 -5.04 -14.47 -16.91
N TYR A 49 -5.79 -13.45 -17.31
CA TYR A 49 -6.24 -12.40 -16.41
C TYR A 49 -7.55 -12.79 -15.73
N ASP A 50 -7.69 -12.47 -14.45
CA ASP A 50 -8.93 -12.65 -13.70
C ASP A 50 -10.06 -11.77 -14.23
N ALA A 51 -9.70 -10.55 -14.69
CA ALA A 51 -10.60 -9.69 -15.45
C ALA A 51 -9.82 -8.69 -16.33
N ILE A 52 -10.46 -8.23 -17.38
CA ILE A 52 -9.99 -7.14 -18.24
C ILE A 52 -10.79 -5.88 -17.88
N ILE A 53 -10.07 -4.84 -17.51
CA ILE A 53 -10.64 -3.51 -17.26
C ILE A 53 -10.65 -2.74 -18.58
N ILE A 54 -11.80 -2.66 -19.21
CA ILE A 54 -11.96 -1.87 -20.45
C ILE A 54 -12.41 -0.47 -20.08
N SER A 55 -11.76 0.55 -20.63
CA SER A 55 -12.19 1.94 -20.52
C SER A 55 -12.42 2.56 -21.88
N TYR A 56 -13.56 3.22 -22.06
CA TYR A 56 -13.83 4.04 -23.23
C TYR A 56 -13.76 5.53 -22.89
N HIS A 57 -12.92 6.26 -23.61
CA HIS A 57 -12.62 7.66 -23.40
C HIS A 57 -13.22 8.51 -24.52
N SER A 58 -14.22 9.35 -24.19
CA SER A 58 -14.79 10.29 -25.15
C SER A 58 -13.74 11.27 -25.68
N SER A 59 -13.79 11.56 -26.98
CA SER A 59 -12.95 12.58 -27.61
C SER A 59 -13.35 14.02 -27.28
N SER A 60 -14.52 14.22 -26.68
CA SER A 60 -15.06 15.55 -26.39
C SER A 60 -15.68 15.60 -25.00
N SER A 61 -15.44 16.69 -24.28
CA SER A 61 -16.11 17.04 -23.03
C SER A 61 -17.41 17.81 -23.23
N SER A 62 -17.78 18.10 -24.49
CA SER A 62 -19.00 18.82 -24.80
C SER A 62 -20.25 17.99 -24.50
N PRO A 63 -21.26 18.52 -23.82
CA PRO A 63 -22.54 17.83 -23.62
C PRO A 63 -23.31 17.55 -24.93
N TYR A 64 -22.95 18.22 -26.02
CA TYR A 64 -23.51 18.04 -27.36
C TYR A 64 -22.71 17.05 -28.23
N ALA A 65 -21.64 16.47 -27.69
CA ALA A 65 -20.88 15.45 -28.43
C ALA A 65 -21.72 14.18 -28.64
N SER A 66 -21.35 13.42 -29.67
CA SER A 66 -21.96 12.11 -29.91
C SER A 66 -21.82 11.20 -28.69
N ASN A 67 -22.91 10.57 -28.30
CA ASN A 67 -22.97 9.57 -27.24
C ASN A 67 -22.81 8.14 -27.79
N ILE A 68 -22.53 8.01 -29.08
CA ILE A 68 -22.41 6.73 -29.77
C ILE A 68 -20.95 6.30 -29.73
N ILE A 69 -20.71 5.10 -29.22
CA ILE A 69 -19.41 4.43 -29.32
C ILE A 69 -19.30 3.90 -30.78
N PRO A 70 -18.17 4.13 -31.47
CA PRO A 70 -18.00 3.63 -32.82
C PRO A 70 -18.26 2.14 -32.97
N PRO A 71 -18.99 1.69 -34.02
CA PRO A 71 -19.36 0.27 -34.15
C PRO A 71 -18.19 -0.71 -34.14
N GLU A 72 -17.05 -0.31 -34.70
CA GLU A 72 -15.82 -1.12 -34.70
C GLU A 72 -15.25 -1.31 -33.27
N ILE A 73 -15.36 -0.31 -32.40
CA ILE A 73 -14.95 -0.42 -30.99
C ILE A 73 -15.91 -1.33 -30.23
N VAL A 74 -17.23 -1.14 -30.42
CA VAL A 74 -18.24 -2.03 -29.83
C VAL A 74 -18.01 -3.48 -30.24
N ALA A 75 -17.71 -3.72 -31.53
CA ALA A 75 -17.43 -5.05 -32.04
C ALA A 75 -16.18 -5.69 -31.35
N ASN A 76 -15.12 -4.92 -31.15
CA ASN A 76 -13.94 -5.38 -30.43
C ASN A 76 -14.25 -5.70 -28.97
N ILE A 77 -14.91 -4.81 -28.25
CA ILE A 77 -15.33 -5.01 -26.87
C ILE A 77 -16.18 -6.29 -26.74
N ASN A 78 -17.18 -6.48 -27.61
CA ASN A 78 -18.03 -7.66 -27.58
C ASN A 78 -17.27 -8.96 -27.91
N LYS A 79 -16.24 -8.93 -28.77
CA LYS A 79 -15.40 -10.10 -29.03
C LYS A 79 -14.54 -10.47 -27.82
N ILE A 80 -14.00 -9.47 -27.12
CA ILE A 80 -13.18 -9.66 -25.92
C ILE A 80 -14.05 -10.23 -24.79
N SER A 81 -15.27 -9.70 -24.60
CA SER A 81 -16.16 -10.07 -23.47
C SER A 81 -16.66 -11.52 -23.53
N ARG A 82 -16.77 -12.10 -24.72
CA ARG A 82 -17.25 -13.50 -24.88
C ARG A 82 -16.43 -14.53 -24.10
N ASN A 83 -15.14 -14.29 -23.94
CA ASN A 83 -14.21 -15.25 -23.35
C ASN A 83 -13.50 -14.74 -22.08
N ASN A 84 -13.74 -13.50 -21.68
CA ASN A 84 -13.06 -12.87 -20.55
C ASN A 84 -14.06 -12.13 -19.65
N ASN A 85 -13.77 -12.07 -18.37
CA ASN A 85 -14.53 -11.25 -17.43
C ASN A 85 -14.21 -9.77 -17.67
N ILE A 86 -15.22 -8.95 -17.93
CA ILE A 86 -15.03 -7.55 -18.28
C ILE A 86 -15.58 -6.60 -17.23
N VAL A 87 -14.75 -5.65 -16.79
CA VAL A 87 -15.14 -4.46 -16.04
C VAL A 87 -15.15 -3.28 -17.01
N LEU A 88 -16.33 -2.91 -17.51
CA LEU A 88 -16.46 -1.83 -18.50
C LEU A 88 -16.61 -0.47 -17.82
N ASN A 89 -15.73 0.47 -18.16
CA ASN A 89 -15.79 1.85 -17.68
C ASN A 89 -16.05 2.80 -18.84
N LEU A 90 -17.14 3.53 -18.77
CA LEU A 90 -17.57 4.47 -19.82
C LEU A 90 -17.43 5.92 -19.32
N PHE A 91 -16.46 6.65 -19.86
CA PHE A 91 -16.32 8.09 -19.62
C PHE A 91 -17.14 8.87 -20.65
N LEU A 92 -18.42 8.52 -20.67
CA LEU A 92 -19.50 9.07 -21.47
C LEU A 92 -20.79 9.11 -20.64
N ASN A 93 -21.84 9.74 -21.16
CA ASN A 93 -23.15 9.71 -20.52
C ASN A 93 -23.84 8.34 -20.66
N PRO A 94 -24.91 8.07 -19.88
CA PRO A 94 -25.57 6.76 -19.84
C PRO A 94 -26.20 6.31 -21.18
N TYR A 95 -26.47 7.21 -22.11
CA TYR A 95 -27.00 6.84 -23.44
C TYR A 95 -25.98 6.09 -24.30
N SER A 96 -24.69 6.17 -23.97
CA SER A 96 -23.64 5.41 -24.67
C SER A 96 -23.84 3.90 -24.60
N LEU A 97 -24.54 3.39 -23.57
CA LEU A 97 -24.91 1.98 -23.48
C LEU A 97 -25.78 1.52 -24.64
N ASN A 98 -26.58 2.41 -25.25
CA ASN A 98 -27.40 2.08 -26.40
C ASN A 98 -26.57 1.71 -27.66
N SER A 99 -25.26 1.90 -27.63
CA SER A 99 -24.36 1.42 -28.69
C SER A 99 -24.16 -0.11 -28.66
N PHE A 100 -24.49 -0.78 -27.54
CA PHE A 100 -24.41 -2.23 -27.40
C PHE A 100 -25.77 -2.86 -27.69
N ASN A 101 -25.78 -4.09 -28.25
CA ASN A 101 -26.99 -4.90 -28.45
C ASN A 101 -27.38 -5.69 -27.18
N SER A 102 -26.37 -6.10 -26.40
CA SER A 102 -26.50 -6.73 -25.08
C SER A 102 -25.37 -6.25 -24.17
N ILE A 103 -25.60 -6.31 -22.87
CA ILE A 103 -24.63 -6.00 -21.81
C ILE A 103 -24.38 -7.20 -20.88
N ASP A 104 -24.94 -8.38 -21.19
CA ASP A 104 -24.93 -9.56 -20.32
C ASP A 104 -23.52 -10.16 -20.17
N ASP A 105 -22.64 -9.94 -21.15
CA ASP A 105 -21.25 -10.39 -21.12
C ASP A 105 -20.33 -9.54 -20.22
N PHE A 106 -20.85 -8.47 -19.60
CA PHE A 106 -20.05 -7.60 -18.73
C PHE A 106 -20.29 -7.94 -17.25
N GLU A 107 -19.21 -8.29 -16.54
CA GLU A 107 -19.26 -8.54 -15.08
C GLU A 107 -19.74 -7.29 -14.32
N SER A 108 -19.30 -6.12 -14.75
CA SER A 108 -19.75 -4.84 -14.21
C SER A 108 -19.57 -3.69 -15.18
N ILE A 109 -20.44 -2.68 -15.05
CA ILE A 109 -20.40 -1.45 -15.85
C ILE A 109 -20.32 -0.26 -14.90
N VAL A 110 -19.36 0.64 -15.14
CA VAL A 110 -19.22 1.91 -14.43
C VAL A 110 -19.35 3.07 -15.41
N ILE A 111 -20.26 4.00 -15.13
CA ILE A 111 -20.44 5.21 -15.94
C ILE A 111 -19.77 6.38 -15.22
N GLY A 112 -18.68 6.88 -15.80
CA GLY A 112 -17.90 7.99 -15.28
C GLY A 112 -18.36 9.35 -15.79
N TYR A 113 -19.35 9.40 -16.67
CA TYR A 113 -19.98 10.58 -17.30
C TYR A 113 -19.04 11.43 -18.14
N GLN A 114 -17.90 11.86 -17.60
CA GLN A 114 -16.99 12.78 -18.27
C GLN A 114 -15.58 12.19 -18.37
N ASN A 115 -14.93 12.41 -19.52
CA ASN A 115 -13.55 12.05 -19.71
C ASN A 115 -12.62 13.17 -19.19
N ASN A 116 -12.42 13.20 -17.88
CA ASN A 116 -11.49 14.12 -17.22
C ASN A 116 -10.76 13.44 -16.06
N ILE A 117 -9.72 14.11 -15.59
CA ILE A 117 -8.83 13.62 -14.52
C ILE A 117 -9.63 13.17 -13.28
N ILE A 118 -10.58 14.00 -12.84
CA ILE A 118 -11.33 13.76 -11.59
C ILE A 118 -12.21 12.52 -11.74
N SER A 119 -12.95 12.40 -12.84
CA SER A 119 -13.82 11.24 -13.09
C SER A 119 -13.02 9.94 -13.16
N GLN A 120 -11.87 9.95 -13.82
CA GLN A 120 -11.02 8.76 -13.95
C GLN A 120 -10.42 8.36 -12.59
N GLU A 121 -9.86 9.30 -11.82
CA GLU A 121 -9.31 9.00 -10.49
C GLU A 121 -10.38 8.55 -9.49
N ILE A 122 -11.58 9.14 -9.52
CA ILE A 122 -12.70 8.69 -8.67
C ILE A 122 -13.17 7.31 -9.09
N THR A 123 -13.24 7.01 -10.38
CA THR A 123 -13.59 5.66 -10.86
C THR A 123 -12.62 4.62 -10.34
N ALA A 124 -11.31 4.88 -10.36
CA ALA A 124 -10.32 3.99 -9.75
C ALA A 124 -10.58 3.78 -8.26
N ASP A 125 -10.79 4.86 -7.48
CA ASP A 125 -11.11 4.78 -6.06
C ASP A 125 -12.36 3.93 -5.78
N LEU A 126 -13.39 4.04 -6.65
CA LEU A 126 -14.63 3.27 -6.56
C LEU A 126 -14.38 1.79 -6.83
N LEU A 127 -13.64 1.46 -7.89
CA LEU A 127 -13.32 0.08 -8.27
C LEU A 127 -12.60 -0.68 -7.15
N PHE A 128 -11.78 -0.01 -6.35
CA PHE A 128 -11.12 -0.58 -5.18
C PHE A 128 -11.95 -0.53 -3.90
N GLY A 129 -13.07 0.17 -3.90
CA GLY A 129 -13.89 0.35 -2.70
C GLY A 129 -13.33 1.37 -1.70
N ILE A 130 -12.44 2.26 -2.14
CA ILE A 130 -11.96 3.42 -1.36
C ILE A 130 -13.12 4.40 -1.10
N ARG A 131 -14.05 4.47 -2.05
CA ARG A 131 -15.28 5.25 -1.99
C ARG A 131 -16.49 4.34 -2.10
N SER A 132 -17.62 4.78 -1.57
CA SER A 132 -18.89 4.09 -1.77
C SER A 132 -19.46 4.40 -3.14
N PHE A 133 -19.91 3.40 -3.88
CA PHE A 133 -20.80 3.59 -5.00
C PHE A 133 -22.20 3.96 -4.46
N LYS A 134 -22.73 5.10 -4.87
CA LYS A 134 -24.08 5.59 -4.50
C LYS A 134 -24.80 6.19 -5.70
N GLY A 135 -24.12 6.28 -6.84
CA GLY A 135 -24.65 6.88 -8.05
C GLY A 135 -25.85 6.12 -8.59
N LYS A 136 -26.83 6.87 -9.08
CA LYS A 136 -28.00 6.40 -9.82
C LYS A 136 -28.01 7.09 -11.16
N ILE A 137 -28.35 6.36 -12.23
CA ILE A 137 -28.46 6.99 -13.54
C ILE A 137 -29.67 7.93 -13.60
N PRO A 138 -29.50 9.17 -14.08
CA PRO A 138 -30.56 10.18 -14.07
C PRO A 138 -31.54 10.03 -15.24
N VAL A 139 -31.28 9.12 -16.15
CA VAL A 139 -32.05 8.92 -17.40
C VAL A 139 -32.24 7.44 -17.68
N SER A 140 -33.32 7.06 -18.35
CA SER A 140 -33.47 5.69 -18.86
C SER A 140 -32.67 5.50 -20.16
N ASN A 141 -32.21 4.30 -20.41
CA ASN A 141 -31.61 3.82 -21.65
C ASN A 141 -32.20 2.44 -22.01
N ASN A 142 -31.68 1.78 -23.05
CA ASN A 142 -32.23 0.50 -23.50
C ASN A 142 -32.15 -0.64 -22.46
N PHE A 143 -31.29 -0.53 -21.46
CA PHE A 143 -31.03 -1.60 -20.49
C PHE A 143 -31.50 -1.27 -19.07
N PHE A 144 -31.51 0.02 -18.71
CA PHE A 144 -31.78 0.45 -17.35
C PHE A 144 -32.79 1.59 -17.28
N SER A 145 -33.69 1.52 -16.33
CA SER A 145 -34.62 2.62 -16.01
C SER A 145 -33.89 3.73 -15.23
N VAL A 146 -34.45 4.94 -15.27
CA VAL A 146 -34.02 6.05 -14.40
C VAL A 146 -33.93 5.59 -12.93
N ASN A 147 -32.96 6.11 -12.20
CA ASN A 147 -32.64 5.73 -10.81
C ASN A 147 -32.07 4.30 -10.64
N HIS A 148 -31.77 3.57 -11.73
CA HIS A 148 -31.02 2.33 -11.62
C HIS A 148 -29.57 2.62 -11.15
N GLY A 149 -29.00 1.68 -10.40
CA GLY A 149 -27.59 1.69 -9.98
C GLY A 149 -27.39 0.90 -8.69
N LEU A 150 -26.27 0.21 -8.60
CA LEU A 150 -25.87 -0.53 -7.43
C LEU A 150 -25.28 0.42 -6.38
N SER A 151 -25.53 0.10 -5.12
CA SER A 151 -24.91 0.78 -3.99
C SER A 151 -23.94 -0.17 -3.29
N LEU A 152 -22.67 0.21 -3.20
CA LEU A 152 -21.64 -0.54 -2.49
C LEU A 152 -21.00 0.37 -1.46
N LEU A 153 -20.81 -0.15 -0.25
CA LEU A 153 -20.12 0.57 0.81
C LEU A 153 -18.61 0.53 0.60
N ARG A 154 -17.94 1.60 1.03
CA ARG A 154 -16.48 1.65 1.01
C ARG A 154 -15.89 0.56 1.91
N LYS A 155 -14.72 0.06 1.55
CA LYS A 155 -13.86 -0.77 2.41
C LYS A 155 -12.98 0.15 3.29
N ASN A 156 -12.52 -0.37 4.44
CA ASN A 156 -11.54 0.34 5.29
C ASN A 156 -10.12 0.19 4.71
N ILE A 157 -9.88 0.83 3.57
CA ILE A 157 -8.59 0.83 2.87
C ILE A 157 -8.08 2.26 2.78
N ILE A 158 -6.77 2.44 2.98
CA ILE A 158 -6.11 3.74 2.77
C ILE A 158 -6.04 4.00 1.25
N GLY A 159 -6.61 5.12 0.83
CA GLY A 159 -6.58 5.54 -0.57
C GLY A 159 -5.41 6.47 -0.89
N TYR A 160 -5.25 6.80 -2.17
CA TYR A 160 -4.32 7.82 -2.63
C TYR A 160 -5.07 9.08 -3.06
N SER A 161 -4.48 10.26 -2.80
CA SER A 161 -5.02 11.55 -3.23
C SER A 161 -3.90 12.46 -3.73
N ARG A 162 -4.29 13.50 -4.47
CA ARG A 162 -3.35 14.58 -4.80
C ARG A 162 -3.10 15.43 -3.56
N PRO A 163 -1.85 15.89 -3.32
CA PRO A 163 -1.53 16.71 -2.16
C PRO A 163 -2.46 17.91 -1.99
N SER A 164 -2.74 18.64 -3.07
CA SER A 164 -3.60 19.83 -3.05
C SER A 164 -5.05 19.55 -2.62
N TYR A 165 -5.60 18.37 -2.94
CA TYR A 165 -6.96 17.99 -2.55
C TYR A 165 -7.08 17.72 -1.04
N GLU A 166 -5.97 17.39 -0.40
CA GLU A 166 -5.90 17.14 1.04
C GLU A 166 -5.31 18.34 1.80
N GLY A 167 -5.17 19.51 1.14
CA GLY A 167 -4.72 20.74 1.75
C GLY A 167 -3.22 20.84 1.99
N PHE A 168 -2.42 20.18 1.16
CA PHE A 168 -0.97 20.36 1.11
C PHE A 168 -0.57 21.25 -0.06
N ASP A 169 0.44 22.08 0.15
CA ASP A 169 1.17 22.70 -0.94
C ASP A 169 2.11 21.64 -1.57
N SER A 170 1.91 21.37 -2.85
CA SER A 170 2.69 20.37 -3.57
C SER A 170 4.18 20.74 -3.66
N ASN A 171 4.52 22.03 -3.68
CA ASN A 171 5.91 22.49 -3.74
C ASN A 171 6.63 22.27 -2.41
N ILE A 172 5.95 22.54 -1.29
CA ILE A 172 6.49 22.26 0.06
C ILE A 172 6.66 20.76 0.23
N LEU A 173 5.70 19.96 -0.19
CA LEU A 173 5.79 18.50 -0.08
C LEU A 173 6.94 17.93 -0.94
N ALA A 174 7.21 18.53 -2.11
CA ALA A 174 8.33 18.16 -2.96
C ALA A 174 9.70 18.46 -2.32
N TYR A 175 9.76 19.36 -1.31
CA TYR A 175 11.00 19.63 -0.58
C TYR A 175 11.53 18.40 0.18
N LEU A 176 10.66 17.44 0.49
CA LEU A 176 11.04 16.15 1.07
C LEU A 176 12.02 15.38 0.17
N ASP A 177 11.91 15.53 -1.16
CA ASP A 177 12.84 14.91 -2.13
C ASP A 177 14.27 15.44 -1.91
N SER A 178 14.41 16.74 -1.65
CA SER A 178 15.71 17.37 -1.39
C SER A 178 16.30 16.92 -0.05
N ILE A 179 15.47 16.80 0.99
CA ILE A 179 15.93 16.30 2.30
C ILE A 179 16.44 14.87 2.18
N ALA A 180 15.68 13.99 1.49
CA ALA A 180 16.08 12.61 1.28
C ALA A 180 17.40 12.49 0.51
N LYS A 181 17.52 13.24 -0.60
CA LYS A 181 18.74 13.25 -1.40
C LYS A 181 19.95 13.73 -0.60
N ASN A 182 19.81 14.85 0.12
CA ASN A 182 20.87 15.39 0.96
C ASN A 182 21.35 14.39 2.02
N ALA A 183 20.42 13.64 2.65
CA ALA A 183 20.80 12.65 3.65
C ALA A 183 21.61 11.48 3.02
N ILE A 184 21.22 11.04 1.81
CA ILE A 184 21.93 9.99 1.08
C ILE A 184 23.31 10.49 0.60
N ASP A 185 23.35 11.67 0.00
CA ASP A 185 24.60 12.27 -0.52
C ASP A 185 25.60 12.56 0.61
N SER A 186 25.09 12.86 1.81
CA SER A 186 25.90 13.04 3.02
C SER A 186 26.26 11.72 3.73
N MET A 187 25.99 10.57 3.13
CA MET A 187 26.27 9.23 3.69
C MET A 187 25.63 8.99 5.07
N MET A 188 24.52 9.66 5.39
CA MET A 188 23.78 9.45 6.65
C MET A 188 22.99 8.14 6.63
N THR A 189 22.53 7.73 5.43
CA THR A 189 21.81 6.47 5.17
C THR A 189 21.96 6.10 3.70
N PRO A 190 21.99 4.80 3.34
CA PRO A 190 22.07 4.38 1.93
C PRO A 190 20.74 4.56 1.19
N GLY A 191 19.61 4.55 1.90
CA GLY A 191 18.29 4.70 1.30
C GLY A 191 17.21 5.12 2.29
N ILE A 192 16.15 5.72 1.77
CA ILE A 192 15.02 6.25 2.55
C ILE A 192 13.73 5.93 1.85
N GLN A 193 12.73 5.44 2.61
CA GLN A 193 11.35 5.34 2.16
C GLN A 193 10.50 6.33 2.97
N MET A 194 9.74 7.19 2.31
CA MET A 194 8.89 8.19 2.95
C MET A 194 7.45 8.07 2.49
N LEU A 195 6.53 8.04 3.46
CA LEU A 195 5.09 8.05 3.24
C LEU A 195 4.45 9.14 4.08
N VAL A 196 3.64 10.00 3.44
CA VAL A 196 2.81 10.99 4.13
C VAL A 196 1.35 10.72 3.81
N SER A 197 0.52 10.67 4.85
CA SER A 197 -0.93 10.50 4.71
C SER A 197 -1.69 11.57 5.50
N ARG A 198 -2.88 11.93 5.02
CA ARG A 198 -3.81 12.83 5.69
C ARG A 198 -5.24 12.39 5.43
N LYS A 199 -6.08 12.40 6.46
CA LYS A 199 -7.50 12.00 6.38
C LYS A 199 -7.72 10.63 5.72
N GLY A 200 -6.82 9.67 6.00
CA GLY A 200 -6.88 8.33 5.41
C GLY A 200 -6.54 8.28 3.92
N LYS A 201 -5.78 9.26 3.40
CA LYS A 201 -5.31 9.33 2.02
C LYS A 201 -3.80 9.50 1.98
N ILE A 202 -3.10 8.68 1.23
CA ILE A 202 -1.68 8.83 0.96
C ILE A 202 -1.52 9.95 -0.08
N VAL A 203 -0.74 10.95 0.26
CA VAL A 203 -0.45 12.11 -0.60
C VAL A 203 0.99 12.15 -1.09
N TYR A 204 1.86 11.35 -0.44
CA TYR A 204 3.26 11.21 -0.82
C TYR A 204 3.72 9.80 -0.44
N ASN A 205 4.37 9.10 -1.38
CA ASN A 205 4.97 7.79 -1.15
C ASN A 205 6.12 7.62 -2.15
N LYS A 206 7.35 7.77 -1.67
CA LYS A 206 8.55 7.68 -2.49
C LYS A 206 9.68 6.97 -1.77
N SER A 207 10.51 6.30 -2.55
CA SER A 207 11.75 5.68 -2.12
C SER A 207 12.94 6.34 -2.82
N PHE A 208 14.07 6.47 -2.11
CA PHE A 208 15.30 7.09 -2.57
C PHE A 208 16.48 6.20 -2.22
N GLY A 209 17.51 6.20 -3.08
CA GLY A 209 18.76 5.48 -2.85
C GLY A 209 18.64 3.96 -3.00
N TYR A 210 19.38 3.24 -2.18
CA TYR A 210 19.63 1.81 -2.30
C TYR A 210 19.53 1.13 -0.94
N HIS A 211 19.56 -0.22 -0.91
CA HIS A 211 19.57 -0.98 0.34
C HIS A 211 20.85 -0.79 1.14
N THR A 212 21.98 -0.65 0.44
CA THR A 212 23.32 -0.51 1.01
C THR A 212 24.12 0.54 0.26
N TYR A 213 25.26 0.95 0.81
CA TYR A 213 26.17 1.92 0.18
C TYR A 213 26.88 1.39 -1.07
N GLU A 214 26.84 0.08 -1.34
CA GLU A 214 27.35 -0.51 -2.58
C GLU A 214 26.48 -0.21 -3.81
N ASN A 215 25.29 0.37 -3.61
CA ASN A 215 24.38 0.80 -4.66
C ASN A 215 23.94 -0.33 -5.63
N ILE A 216 23.86 -1.56 -5.15
CA ILE A 216 23.51 -2.73 -5.97
C ILE A 216 21.99 -2.83 -6.17
N THR A 217 21.24 -2.81 -5.06
CA THR A 217 19.79 -2.99 -5.08
C THR A 217 19.10 -1.66 -4.78
N LYS A 218 18.41 -1.10 -5.76
CA LYS A 218 17.64 0.14 -5.61
C LYS A 218 16.49 -0.06 -4.63
N LEU A 219 16.24 0.93 -3.80
CA LEU A 219 15.12 0.89 -2.86
C LEU A 219 13.79 1.21 -3.57
N GLU A 220 12.76 0.41 -3.31
CA GLU A 220 11.41 0.55 -3.86
C GLU A 220 10.36 0.65 -2.76
N ASN A 221 9.15 1.17 -3.10
CA ASN A 221 8.09 1.43 -2.12
C ASN A 221 7.47 0.18 -1.49
N ASN A 222 7.67 -1.00 -2.10
CA ASN A 222 7.19 -2.30 -1.60
C ASN A 222 8.22 -3.05 -0.74
N HIS A 223 9.43 -2.50 -0.58
CA HIS A 223 10.44 -3.12 0.26
C HIS A 223 10.12 -2.98 1.75
N ILE A 224 10.45 -4.02 2.50
CA ILE A 224 10.16 -4.14 3.94
C ILE A 224 11.40 -3.74 4.74
N PHE A 225 11.17 -2.94 5.78
CA PHE A 225 12.20 -2.52 6.74
C PHE A 225 12.02 -3.21 8.08
N ASP A 226 13.12 -3.44 8.78
CA ASP A 226 13.08 -3.73 10.21
C ASP A 226 12.50 -2.52 10.94
N LEU A 227 11.47 -2.75 11.74
CA LEU A 227 10.79 -1.70 12.49
C LEU A 227 11.54 -1.25 13.75
N SER A 228 12.61 -1.98 14.11
CA SER A 228 13.41 -1.67 15.29
C SER A 228 12.52 -1.33 16.51
N SER A 229 12.74 -0.21 17.18
CA SER A 229 11.98 0.20 18.37
C SER A 229 10.50 0.53 18.11
N ILE A 230 10.07 0.74 16.87
CA ILE A 230 8.64 0.90 16.54
C ILE A 230 7.87 -0.39 16.91
N THR A 231 8.54 -1.54 16.96
CA THR A 231 8.00 -2.81 17.46
C THR A 231 7.39 -2.68 18.87
N LYS A 232 7.92 -1.79 19.71
CA LYS A 232 7.36 -1.51 21.05
C LYS A 232 5.92 -0.97 20.97
N ILE A 233 5.62 -0.18 19.95
CA ILE A 233 4.31 0.44 19.75
C ILE A 233 3.39 -0.47 18.94
N LEU A 234 3.92 -1.14 17.90
CA LEU A 234 3.10 -1.94 16.98
C LEU A 234 2.84 -3.37 17.44
N ALA A 235 3.71 -3.93 18.28
CA ALA A 235 3.56 -5.30 18.79
C ALA A 235 3.39 -5.33 20.31
N THR A 236 4.35 -4.80 21.09
CA THR A 236 4.34 -4.94 22.56
C THR A 236 3.15 -4.20 23.17
N MET A 237 2.91 -2.94 22.79
CA MET A 237 1.82 -2.15 23.36
C MET A 237 0.43 -2.75 23.09
N PRO A 238 0.07 -3.20 21.87
CA PRO A 238 -1.21 -3.87 21.64
C PRO A 238 -1.40 -5.13 22.50
N LEU A 239 -0.35 -5.92 22.73
CA LEU A 239 -0.43 -7.08 23.61
C LEU A 239 -0.66 -6.67 25.09
N VAL A 240 0.01 -5.63 25.56
CA VAL A 240 -0.22 -5.09 26.90
C VAL A 240 -1.66 -4.57 27.04
N LEU A 241 -2.18 -3.83 26.05
CA LEU A 241 -3.57 -3.36 26.03
C LEU A 241 -4.56 -4.53 26.06
N GLN A 242 -4.30 -5.58 25.29
CA GLN A 242 -5.16 -6.78 25.26
C GLN A 242 -5.18 -7.50 26.62
N GLU A 243 -4.03 -7.64 27.31
CA GLU A 243 -3.99 -8.27 28.63
C GLU A 243 -4.58 -7.36 29.72
N HIS A 244 -4.49 -6.04 29.54
CA HIS A 244 -5.19 -5.07 30.39
C HIS A 244 -6.71 -5.17 30.22
N GLU A 245 -7.22 -5.23 29.00
CA GLU A 245 -8.64 -5.39 28.69
C GLU A 245 -9.22 -6.71 29.28
N LYS A 246 -8.42 -7.79 29.30
CA LYS A 246 -8.78 -9.05 29.94
C LYS A 246 -8.69 -9.01 31.47
N GLY A 247 -8.33 -7.89 32.08
CA GLY A 247 -8.15 -7.73 33.52
C GLY A 247 -6.93 -8.45 34.12
N LYS A 248 -6.01 -8.96 33.30
CA LYS A 248 -4.79 -9.64 33.77
C LYS A 248 -3.66 -8.70 34.14
N LEU A 249 -3.64 -7.51 33.55
CA LEU A 249 -2.70 -6.42 33.85
C LEU A 249 -3.45 -5.14 34.20
N SER A 250 -2.89 -4.37 35.12
CA SER A 250 -3.31 -3.00 35.39
C SER A 250 -2.11 -2.07 35.28
N LEU A 251 -2.35 -0.78 35.17
CA LEU A 251 -1.28 0.21 35.18
C LEU A 251 -0.51 0.23 36.51
N GLU A 252 -1.13 -0.22 37.58
CA GLU A 252 -0.55 -0.29 38.92
C GLU A 252 0.15 -1.63 39.18
N THR A 253 0.07 -2.62 38.26
CA THR A 253 0.76 -3.90 38.39
C THR A 253 2.26 -3.68 38.52
N LYS A 254 2.87 -4.24 39.55
CA LYS A 254 4.29 -4.10 39.87
C LYS A 254 5.15 -5.16 39.20
N LEU A 255 6.43 -4.86 38.95
CA LEU A 255 7.37 -5.83 38.41
C LEU A 255 7.51 -7.09 39.30
N SER A 256 7.44 -6.95 40.63
CA SER A 256 7.47 -8.09 41.57
C SER A 256 6.29 -9.05 41.39
N GLU A 257 5.15 -8.58 40.91
CA GLU A 257 3.98 -9.43 40.63
C GLU A 257 4.17 -10.23 39.34
N LEU A 258 4.89 -9.67 38.36
CA LEU A 258 5.14 -10.30 37.06
C LEU A 258 6.36 -11.24 37.11
N PHE A 259 7.38 -10.89 37.85
CA PHE A 259 8.68 -11.58 37.91
C PHE A 259 8.95 -12.20 39.28
N THR A 260 8.11 -13.12 39.71
CA THR A 260 8.14 -13.72 41.03
C THR A 260 9.44 -14.48 41.34
N LYS A 261 10.16 -14.98 40.31
CA LYS A 261 11.42 -15.74 40.47
C LYS A 261 12.68 -14.88 40.23
N ALA A 262 12.55 -13.66 39.80
CA ALA A 262 13.68 -12.78 39.50
C ALA A 262 14.11 -12.00 40.75
N LYS A 263 15.44 -11.81 40.91
CA LYS A 263 15.98 -10.90 41.91
C LYS A 263 15.85 -9.47 41.41
N LEU A 264 14.79 -8.82 41.76
CA LEU A 264 14.49 -7.44 41.31
C LEU A 264 15.16 -6.36 42.16
N ASN A 265 15.73 -6.73 43.32
CA ASN A 265 16.32 -5.80 44.30
C ASN A 265 15.38 -4.64 44.60
N ASP A 266 15.82 -3.40 44.30
CA ASP A 266 15.07 -2.14 44.47
C ASP A 266 14.09 -1.85 43.33
N LYS A 267 13.97 -2.75 42.34
CA LYS A 267 13.11 -2.53 41.12
C LYS A 267 11.73 -3.18 41.25
N GLY A 268 11.49 -4.00 42.27
CA GLY A 268 10.24 -4.75 42.40
C GLY A 268 8.98 -3.88 42.48
N ASP A 269 9.07 -2.71 43.04
CA ASP A 269 7.97 -1.79 43.27
C ASP A 269 7.64 -0.92 42.02
N ILE A 270 8.44 -0.96 40.98
CA ILE A 270 8.19 -0.22 39.74
C ILE A 270 6.89 -0.72 39.12
N SER A 271 5.96 0.19 38.87
CA SER A 271 4.67 -0.09 38.24
C SER A 271 4.76 -0.15 36.71
N LEU A 272 3.80 -0.82 36.09
CA LEU A 272 3.65 -0.84 34.62
C LEU A 272 3.45 0.59 34.08
N LYS A 273 2.71 1.44 34.79
CA LYS A 273 2.52 2.84 34.47
C LYS A 273 3.85 3.60 34.35
N GLU A 274 4.74 3.45 35.34
CA GLU A 274 6.05 4.11 35.32
C GLU A 274 6.93 3.62 34.18
N MET A 275 6.86 2.32 33.85
CA MET A 275 7.59 1.75 32.71
C MET A 275 7.07 2.28 31.38
N LEU A 276 5.77 2.26 31.16
CA LEU A 276 5.14 2.70 29.90
C LEU A 276 5.28 4.19 29.67
N SER A 277 5.40 4.99 30.74
CA SER A 277 5.61 6.43 30.65
C SER A 277 7.08 6.85 30.64
N HIS A 278 8.02 5.90 30.59
CA HIS A 278 9.47 6.13 30.72
C HIS A 278 9.90 6.83 32.02
N TYR A 279 9.11 6.70 33.08
CA TYR A 279 9.36 7.34 34.39
C TYR A 279 10.01 6.38 35.41
N ALA A 280 10.25 5.13 35.03
CA ALA A 280 10.77 4.07 35.89
C ALA A 280 12.23 4.28 36.35
N ARG A 281 12.95 5.29 35.86
CA ARG A 281 14.36 5.58 36.16
C ARG A 281 15.32 4.42 35.91
N LEU A 282 14.95 3.50 35.01
CA LEU A 282 15.82 2.41 34.58
C LEU A 282 16.91 2.95 33.66
N ARG A 283 18.05 2.28 33.65
CA ARG A 283 19.13 2.61 32.70
C ARG A 283 18.58 2.42 31.27
N PRO A 284 18.70 3.41 30.40
CA PRO A 284 18.14 3.33 29.04
C PRO A 284 18.86 2.30 28.17
N TRP A 285 20.10 2.01 28.48
CA TRP A 285 20.93 1.08 27.74
C TRP A 285 22.03 0.49 28.62
N ILE A 286 22.24 -0.84 28.52
CA ILE A 286 23.29 -1.55 29.23
C ILE A 286 24.21 -2.19 28.20
N PRO A 287 25.44 -1.67 28.04
CA PRO A 287 26.40 -2.18 27.05
C PRO A 287 27.07 -3.45 27.53
N PHE A 288 26.33 -4.53 27.76
CA PHE A 288 26.81 -5.79 28.31
C PHE A 288 27.92 -6.43 27.46
N TYR A 289 28.05 -6.07 26.21
CA TYR A 289 29.11 -6.57 25.33
C TYR A 289 30.46 -5.86 25.51
N GLU A 290 30.52 -4.64 26.05
CA GLU A 290 31.78 -3.86 26.17
C GLU A 290 32.87 -4.62 26.97
N GLU A 291 32.48 -5.31 28.00
CA GLU A 291 33.42 -6.16 28.80
C GLU A 291 34.04 -7.28 27.97
N THR A 292 33.41 -7.66 26.88
CA THR A 292 33.88 -8.71 25.98
C THR A 292 34.86 -8.21 24.94
N LEU A 293 34.99 -6.88 24.82
CA LEU A 293 35.88 -6.21 23.83
C LEU A 293 37.23 -5.86 24.52
N ASN A 294 38.27 -5.76 23.72
CA ASN A 294 39.55 -5.20 24.14
C ASN A 294 39.57 -3.67 23.95
N LYS A 295 40.69 -3.04 24.38
CA LYS A 295 40.86 -1.56 24.25
C LYS A 295 40.81 -1.01 22.82
N LYS A 296 40.76 -1.87 21.82
CA LYS A 296 40.64 -1.52 20.38
C LYS A 296 39.27 -1.94 19.83
N ASP A 297 38.27 -2.11 20.70
CA ASP A 297 36.89 -2.54 20.39
C ASP A 297 36.79 -3.84 19.59
N LYS A 298 37.82 -4.73 19.72
CA LYS A 298 37.80 -6.04 19.07
C LYS A 298 37.40 -7.12 20.06
N PRO A 299 36.65 -8.16 19.62
CA PRO A 299 36.27 -9.31 20.45
C PRO A 299 37.48 -9.97 21.09
N ARG A 300 37.44 -10.20 22.42
CA ARG A 300 38.50 -10.93 23.14
C ARG A 300 38.32 -12.41 22.94
N SER A 301 39.42 -13.13 22.65
CA SER A 301 39.42 -14.56 22.40
C SER A 301 38.96 -15.43 23.60
N ARG A 302 38.97 -14.87 24.83
CA ARG A 302 38.43 -15.52 26.03
C ARG A 302 36.90 -15.59 26.06
N PHE A 303 36.21 -14.69 25.31
CA PHE A 303 34.77 -14.64 25.24
C PHE A 303 34.25 -15.14 23.90
N TYR A 304 35.03 -15.09 22.82
CA TYR A 304 34.63 -15.45 21.47
C TYR A 304 35.54 -16.48 20.84
N LYS A 305 34.98 -17.38 20.05
CA LYS A 305 35.70 -18.35 19.20
C LYS A 305 35.07 -18.40 17.84
N SER A 306 35.86 -18.74 16.83
CA SER A 306 35.41 -18.88 15.44
C SER A 306 34.59 -20.14 15.17
N ASN A 307 34.70 -21.14 16.04
CA ASN A 307 34.00 -22.42 15.91
C ASN A 307 33.12 -22.70 17.10
N SER A 308 31.93 -23.26 16.87
CA SER A 308 31.02 -23.73 17.93
C SER A 308 31.65 -24.93 18.69
N ARG A 309 31.51 -24.92 20.01
CA ARG A 309 31.90 -26.02 20.93
C ARG A 309 31.13 -25.87 22.24
N SER A 310 31.14 -26.90 23.09
CA SER A 310 30.33 -26.95 24.32
C SER A 310 30.42 -25.71 25.23
N SER A 311 31.60 -25.09 25.32
CA SER A 311 31.81 -23.86 26.08
C SER A 311 31.65 -22.56 25.33
N PHE A 312 31.37 -22.60 24.03
CA PHE A 312 31.17 -21.47 23.12
C PHE A 312 30.09 -21.84 22.09
N SER A 313 28.85 -21.90 22.52
CA SER A 313 27.73 -22.37 21.70
C SER A 313 26.72 -21.27 21.29
N THR A 314 26.82 -20.07 21.89
CA THR A 314 25.91 -18.96 21.55
C THR A 314 26.38 -18.30 20.28
N PRO A 315 25.65 -18.43 19.14
CA PRO A 315 26.05 -17.83 17.88
C PRO A 315 25.86 -16.31 17.93
N VAL A 316 26.86 -15.56 17.47
CA VAL A 316 26.83 -14.10 17.31
C VAL A 316 26.81 -13.73 15.82
N THR A 317 27.64 -14.43 15.04
CA THR A 317 27.64 -14.42 13.56
C THR A 317 28.00 -15.81 13.06
N ASP A 318 28.00 -16.02 11.75
CA ASP A 318 28.32 -17.31 11.10
C ASP A 318 29.64 -17.91 11.59
N ASN A 319 30.63 -17.08 11.92
CA ASN A 319 31.97 -17.49 12.34
C ASN A 319 32.38 -16.90 13.70
N MET A 320 31.40 -16.65 14.59
CA MET A 320 31.68 -16.10 15.92
C MET A 320 30.69 -16.64 16.95
N PHE A 321 31.21 -17.32 17.96
CA PHE A 321 30.45 -17.93 19.04
C PHE A 321 30.88 -17.35 20.37
N LEU A 322 29.92 -16.84 21.13
CA LEU A 322 30.12 -16.35 22.48
C LEU A 322 30.17 -17.52 23.47
N LYS A 323 30.88 -17.32 24.56
CA LYS A 323 30.98 -18.29 25.69
C LYS A 323 29.57 -18.60 26.23
N THR A 324 29.25 -19.89 26.38
CA THR A 324 27.91 -20.40 26.69
C THR A 324 27.29 -19.83 27.97
N ASN A 325 28.13 -19.54 28.99
CA ASN A 325 27.69 -19.07 30.31
C ASN A 325 28.12 -17.60 30.57
N TYR A 326 28.13 -16.78 29.55
CA TYR A 326 28.41 -15.34 29.68
C TYR A 326 27.14 -14.51 29.77
#